data_0ae6d883d3f0f565cca67440b7566ec2
#
_entry.id   0ae6d883d3f0f565cca67440b7566ec2
#
_cell.length_a   1.000
_cell.length_b   1.000
_cell.length_c   1.000
_cell.angle_alpha   90.00
_cell.angle_beta   90.00
_cell.angle_gamma   90.00
#
_symmetry.space_group_name_H-M   'P 1'
#
loop_
_entity.id
_entity.type
_entity.pdbx_description
1 polymer ?
#
loop_
_entity_poly.entity_id
_entity_poly.type
_entity_poly.pdbx_seq_one_letter_code
_entity_poly.pdbx_strand_id
1 'polypeptide(L)'
;MTFKLIAIDLDDTLLDSSLHIPARVSGAITKAVDLGIYIVLCTGRILKGSRRFYDELGLKTAMITTGGAEIYDGDGRCLYRQTMDPAIAKELVAFAQDNGVHFQVYIDGDLVYHEKNKYLTGYENANGFKGVEMPGLLALKEIHTPKILLISDPERMNDLQTAAKEKFPMLNINRSKPTYLEFSSPGVSKGDALKFVAQYYGIKESETIAIGDAEIDIPMIKAAGLGVAVANATLITKQAAGYICPSNDEGGVADVIEKFILEAQNENQAQD
;
A
#
# COMPACT_ATOMS: atom_id res chain seq x y z
N MET A 1 -3.60 14.87 -23.23
CA MET A 1 -2.64 13.84 -22.77
C MET A 1 -3.39 12.54 -22.59
N THR A 2 -2.87 11.42 -23.06
CA THR A 2 -3.55 10.13 -22.94
C THR A 2 -2.89 9.36 -21.82
N PHE A 3 -3.57 9.16 -20.71
CA PHE A 3 -3.11 8.32 -19.62
C PHE A 3 -3.27 6.85 -19.98
N LYS A 4 -2.35 6.01 -19.49
CA LYS A 4 -2.28 4.58 -19.78
C LYS A 4 -2.24 3.70 -18.54
N LEU A 5 -1.89 4.27 -17.38
CA LEU A 5 -1.80 3.56 -16.12
C LEU A 5 -2.41 4.40 -14.99
N ILE A 6 -3.19 3.76 -14.13
CA ILE A 6 -3.72 4.36 -12.91
C ILE A 6 -3.28 3.52 -11.72
N ALA A 7 -2.46 4.11 -10.84
CA ALA A 7 -2.12 3.54 -9.54
C ALA A 7 -3.10 4.05 -8.49
N ILE A 8 -3.72 3.14 -7.75
CA ILE A 8 -4.79 3.44 -6.81
C ILE A 8 -4.43 2.87 -5.45
N ASP A 9 -4.39 3.73 -4.42
CA ASP A 9 -4.33 3.23 -3.06
C ASP A 9 -5.64 2.52 -2.67
N LEU A 10 -5.56 1.66 -1.68
CA LEU A 10 -6.66 0.77 -1.32
C LEU A 10 -7.51 1.35 -0.18
N ASP A 11 -6.92 1.51 1.00
CA ASP A 11 -7.63 1.92 2.22
C ASP A 11 -7.94 3.41 2.17
N ASP A 12 -9.19 3.79 2.50
CA ASP A 12 -9.64 5.20 2.48
C ASP A 12 -9.49 5.92 1.12
N THR A 13 -9.18 5.17 0.04
CA THR A 13 -9.08 5.68 -1.35
C THR A 13 -10.00 4.91 -2.29
N LEU A 14 -9.69 3.62 -2.58
CA LEU A 14 -10.52 2.74 -3.41
C LEU A 14 -11.70 2.19 -2.62
N LEU A 15 -11.46 1.83 -1.35
CA LEU A 15 -12.46 1.27 -0.44
C LEU A 15 -13.24 2.39 0.24
N ASP A 16 -14.55 2.19 0.35
CA ASP A 16 -15.42 3.03 1.18
C ASP A 16 -15.16 2.80 2.69
N SER A 17 -15.82 3.58 3.54
CA SER A 17 -15.72 3.48 5.00
C SER A 17 -16.20 2.13 5.57
N SER A 18 -16.91 1.33 4.75
CA SER A 18 -17.35 -0.04 5.08
C SER A 18 -16.38 -1.11 4.56
N LEU A 19 -15.22 -0.73 4.02
CA LEU A 19 -14.19 -1.60 3.44
C LEU A 19 -14.68 -2.42 2.23
N HIS A 20 -15.57 -1.86 1.41
CA HIS A 20 -16.05 -2.41 0.15
C HIS A 20 -15.65 -1.52 -1.02
N ILE A 21 -15.61 -2.09 -2.22
CA ILE A 21 -15.44 -1.34 -3.46
C ILE A 21 -16.83 -0.89 -3.92
N PRO A 22 -17.12 0.42 -4.00
CA PRO A 22 -18.43 0.89 -4.47
C PRO A 22 -18.72 0.42 -5.91
N ALA A 23 -19.97 0.05 -6.21
CA ALA A 23 -20.36 -0.47 -7.52
C ALA A 23 -20.04 0.50 -8.68
N ARG A 24 -20.16 1.82 -8.47
CA ARG A 24 -19.76 2.84 -9.46
C ARG A 24 -18.26 2.77 -9.74
N VAL A 25 -17.44 2.57 -8.70
CA VAL A 25 -15.98 2.49 -8.81
C VAL A 25 -15.56 1.23 -9.56
N SER A 26 -16.08 0.05 -9.20
CA SER A 26 -15.79 -1.20 -9.91
C SER A 26 -16.23 -1.13 -11.37
N GLY A 27 -17.39 -0.54 -11.66
CA GLY A 27 -17.87 -0.33 -13.03
C GLY A 27 -16.99 0.62 -13.86
N ALA A 28 -16.49 1.70 -13.26
CA ALA A 28 -15.55 2.61 -13.93
C ALA A 28 -14.20 1.94 -14.21
N ILE A 29 -13.67 1.17 -13.24
CA ILE A 29 -12.44 0.38 -13.41
C ILE A 29 -12.59 -0.63 -14.54
N THR A 30 -13.71 -1.37 -14.61
CA THR A 30 -13.95 -2.33 -15.69
C THR A 30 -13.89 -1.63 -17.06
N LYS A 31 -14.57 -0.50 -17.21
CA LYS A 31 -14.53 0.27 -18.47
C LYS A 31 -13.12 0.75 -18.83
N ALA A 32 -12.35 1.19 -17.84
CA ALA A 32 -10.96 1.60 -18.07
C ALA A 32 -10.08 0.43 -18.52
N VAL A 33 -10.25 -0.75 -17.91
CA VAL A 33 -9.55 -1.99 -18.30
C VAL A 33 -9.93 -2.40 -19.73
N ASP A 34 -11.19 -2.35 -20.09
CA ASP A 34 -11.68 -2.63 -21.46
C ASP A 34 -11.09 -1.69 -22.52
N LEU A 35 -10.73 -0.47 -22.13
CA LEU A 35 -10.02 0.50 -22.97
C LEU A 35 -8.50 0.31 -22.98
N GLY A 36 -7.99 -0.73 -22.31
CA GLY A 36 -6.54 -1.04 -22.26
C GLY A 36 -5.76 -0.21 -21.23
N ILE A 37 -6.42 0.43 -20.29
CA ILE A 37 -5.77 1.13 -19.19
C ILE A 37 -5.28 0.12 -18.14
N TYR A 38 -4.01 0.25 -17.74
CA TYR A 38 -3.43 -0.56 -16.67
C TYR A 38 -3.89 -0.02 -15.31
N ILE A 39 -4.70 -0.79 -14.59
CA ILE A 39 -5.11 -0.46 -13.22
C ILE A 39 -4.20 -1.21 -12.25
N VAL A 40 -3.48 -0.48 -11.39
CA VAL A 40 -2.48 -1.00 -10.45
C VAL A 40 -2.91 -0.66 -9.03
N LEU A 41 -3.20 -1.65 -8.21
CA LEU A 41 -3.39 -1.41 -6.78
C LEU A 41 -2.03 -1.13 -6.13
N CYS A 42 -1.96 -0.09 -5.30
CA CYS A 42 -0.74 0.37 -4.65
C CYS A 42 -0.97 0.60 -3.16
N THR A 43 -0.73 -0.42 -2.33
CA THR A 43 -1.19 -0.46 -0.94
C THR A 43 -0.08 -0.69 0.09
N GLY A 44 -0.30 -0.22 1.32
CA GLY A 44 0.49 -0.61 2.49
C GLY A 44 0.23 -2.03 3.00
N ARG A 45 -0.86 -2.68 2.54
CA ARG A 45 -1.16 -4.06 2.88
C ARG A 45 -0.18 -5.02 2.21
N ILE A 46 -0.02 -6.22 2.81
CA ILE A 46 0.69 -7.35 2.17
C ILE A 46 -0.17 -7.98 1.07
N LEU A 47 0.44 -8.80 0.20
CA LEU A 47 -0.24 -9.48 -0.90
C LEU A 47 -1.52 -10.21 -0.42
N LYS A 48 -1.42 -11.00 0.64
CA LYS A 48 -2.54 -11.77 1.19
C LYS A 48 -3.72 -10.90 1.64
N GLY A 49 -3.43 -9.71 2.19
CA GLY A 49 -4.45 -8.77 2.66
C GLY A 49 -5.13 -7.95 1.56
N SER A 50 -4.51 -7.85 0.37
CA SER A 50 -5.01 -7.08 -0.77
C SER A 50 -5.57 -7.95 -1.90
N ARG A 51 -5.19 -9.22 -1.96
CA ARG A 51 -5.54 -10.13 -3.06
C ARG A 51 -7.04 -10.23 -3.32
N ARG A 52 -7.88 -10.25 -2.28
CA ARG A 52 -9.33 -10.34 -2.43
C ARG A 52 -9.92 -9.20 -3.28
N PHE A 53 -9.43 -7.97 -3.10
CA PHE A 53 -9.89 -6.79 -3.85
C PHE A 53 -9.39 -6.80 -5.29
N TYR A 54 -8.17 -7.28 -5.48
CA TYR A 54 -7.59 -7.49 -6.79
C TYR A 54 -8.40 -8.51 -7.62
N ASP A 55 -8.77 -9.64 -6.99
CA ASP A 55 -9.58 -10.68 -7.62
C ASP A 55 -11.02 -10.23 -7.87
N GLU A 56 -11.61 -9.45 -6.92
CA GLU A 56 -12.94 -8.85 -7.08
C GLU A 56 -13.02 -7.93 -8.30
N LEU A 57 -11.97 -7.16 -8.57
CA LEU A 57 -11.87 -6.30 -9.74
C LEU A 57 -11.46 -7.04 -11.02
N GLY A 58 -11.15 -8.32 -10.95
CA GLY A 58 -10.72 -9.12 -12.09
C GLY A 58 -9.41 -8.66 -12.74
N LEU A 59 -8.56 -7.95 -12.00
CA LEU A 59 -7.31 -7.38 -12.51
C LEU A 59 -6.31 -8.45 -12.93
N LYS A 60 -5.43 -8.10 -13.90
CA LYS A 60 -4.34 -8.95 -14.39
C LYS A 60 -3.00 -8.22 -14.42
N THR A 61 -3.00 -7.00 -13.95
CA THR A 61 -1.83 -6.11 -13.91
C THR A 61 -0.95 -6.40 -12.70
N ALA A 62 0.20 -5.75 -12.61
CA ALA A 62 1.01 -5.79 -11.40
C ALA A 62 0.27 -5.16 -10.20
N MET A 63 0.64 -5.59 -9.00
CA MET A 63 0.17 -5.04 -7.73
C MET A 63 1.36 -4.62 -6.88
N ILE A 64 1.33 -3.40 -6.38
CA ILE A 64 2.31 -2.84 -5.45
C ILE A 64 1.78 -3.05 -4.03
N THR A 65 2.55 -3.72 -3.20
CA THR A 65 2.17 -4.06 -1.82
C THR A 65 3.21 -3.60 -0.82
N THR A 66 2.89 -3.70 0.46
CA THR A 66 3.82 -3.42 1.56
C THR A 66 4.45 -2.02 1.45
N GLY A 67 3.65 -1.03 1.00
CA GLY A 67 4.08 0.36 0.85
C GLY A 67 5.12 0.60 -0.26
N GLY A 68 5.22 -0.31 -1.22
CA GLY A 68 6.19 -0.26 -2.32
C GLY A 68 7.38 -1.19 -2.14
N ALA A 69 7.47 -1.90 -1.01
CA ALA A 69 8.55 -2.84 -0.76
C ALA A 69 8.45 -4.13 -1.59
N GLU A 70 7.25 -4.48 -2.05
CA GLU A 70 7.02 -5.68 -2.86
C GLU A 70 6.11 -5.37 -4.04
N ILE A 71 6.44 -5.94 -5.20
CA ILE A 71 5.65 -5.85 -6.43
C ILE A 71 5.43 -7.26 -6.94
N TYR A 72 4.18 -7.60 -7.23
CA TYR A 72 3.80 -8.90 -7.77
C TYR A 72 3.14 -8.72 -9.14
N ASP A 73 3.31 -9.69 -10.05
CA ASP A 73 2.53 -9.74 -11.29
C ASP A 73 1.10 -10.25 -11.05
N GLY A 74 0.30 -10.30 -12.11
CA GLY A 74 -1.08 -10.77 -12.07
C GLY A 74 -1.25 -12.19 -11.56
N ASP A 75 -0.24 -13.03 -11.75
CA ASP A 75 -0.22 -14.43 -11.32
C ASP A 75 0.30 -14.61 -9.89
N GLY A 76 0.73 -13.51 -9.24
CA GLY A 76 1.26 -13.50 -7.88
C GLY A 76 2.76 -13.85 -7.80
N ARG A 77 3.49 -13.80 -8.94
CA ARG A 77 4.94 -13.94 -8.93
C ARG A 77 5.56 -12.62 -8.46
N CYS A 78 6.51 -12.68 -7.53
CA CYS A 78 7.25 -11.52 -7.06
C CYS A 78 8.19 -10.99 -8.17
N LEU A 79 7.96 -9.76 -8.63
CA LEU A 79 8.79 -9.05 -9.60
C LEU A 79 9.89 -8.23 -8.93
N TYR A 80 9.61 -7.70 -7.75
CA TYR A 80 10.52 -6.88 -6.96
C TYR A 80 10.26 -7.09 -5.48
N ARG A 81 11.34 -7.13 -4.69
CA ARG A 81 11.27 -7.16 -3.22
C ARG A 81 12.47 -6.43 -2.63
N GLN A 82 12.19 -5.50 -1.73
CA GLN A 82 13.19 -4.87 -0.90
C GLN A 82 12.95 -5.26 0.57
N THR A 83 13.90 -5.95 1.17
CA THR A 83 13.86 -6.33 2.58
C THR A 83 14.70 -5.37 3.42
N MET A 84 14.46 -5.34 4.72
CA MET A 84 15.38 -4.75 5.68
C MET A 84 16.72 -5.48 5.66
N ASP A 85 17.78 -4.81 6.13
CA ASP A 85 18.99 -5.51 6.54
C ASP A 85 18.63 -6.59 7.58
N PRO A 86 19.01 -7.88 7.34
CA PRO A 86 18.58 -8.97 8.20
C PRO A 86 19.07 -8.86 9.64
N ALA A 87 20.23 -8.24 9.86
CA ALA A 87 20.76 -8.01 11.21
C ALA A 87 19.94 -6.94 11.94
N ILE A 88 19.60 -5.85 11.25
CA ILE A 88 18.73 -4.79 11.80
C ILE A 88 17.34 -5.34 12.09
N ALA A 89 16.77 -6.16 11.20
CA ALA A 89 15.48 -6.80 11.43
C ALA A 89 15.50 -7.68 12.69
N LYS A 90 16.59 -8.41 12.91
CA LYS A 90 16.78 -9.23 14.12
C LYS A 90 16.92 -8.39 15.39
N GLU A 91 17.68 -7.29 15.33
CA GLU A 91 17.79 -6.35 16.45
C GLU A 91 16.46 -5.69 16.79
N LEU A 92 15.64 -5.39 15.79
CA LEU A 92 14.29 -4.84 15.99
C LEU A 92 13.34 -5.85 16.64
N VAL A 93 13.42 -7.13 16.25
CA VAL A 93 12.68 -8.20 16.91
C VAL A 93 13.12 -8.33 18.38
N ALA A 94 14.42 -8.29 18.68
CA ALA A 94 14.91 -8.30 20.04
C ALA A 94 14.42 -7.06 20.83
N PHE A 95 14.45 -5.87 20.23
CA PHE A 95 13.89 -4.66 20.83
C PHE A 95 12.42 -4.82 21.19
N ALA A 96 11.62 -5.44 20.33
CA ALA A 96 10.19 -5.68 20.59
C ALA A 96 10.01 -6.63 21.79
N GLN A 97 10.82 -7.68 21.88
CA GLN A 97 10.80 -8.63 22.99
C GLN A 97 11.20 -7.96 24.33
N ASP A 98 12.29 -7.20 24.34
CA ASP A 98 12.80 -6.51 25.53
C ASP A 98 11.78 -5.53 26.09
N ASN A 99 10.96 -4.94 25.21
CA ASN A 99 9.87 -4.04 25.58
C ASN A 99 8.54 -4.75 25.85
N GLY A 100 8.45 -6.07 25.69
CA GLY A 100 7.24 -6.86 25.91
C GLY A 100 6.08 -6.41 24.99
N VAL A 101 6.36 -6.08 23.72
CA VAL A 101 5.37 -5.70 22.74
C VAL A 101 5.19 -6.78 21.68
N HIS A 102 3.98 -6.92 21.17
CA HIS A 102 3.73 -7.83 20.05
C HIS A 102 4.43 -7.32 18.82
N PHE A 103 5.06 -8.24 18.10
CA PHE A 103 5.63 -7.99 16.78
C PHE A 103 5.21 -9.07 15.78
N GLN A 104 5.17 -8.69 14.53
CA GLN A 104 4.98 -9.60 13.40
C GLN A 104 5.87 -9.18 12.25
N VAL A 105 6.39 -10.16 11.52
CA VAL A 105 7.21 -10.00 10.33
C VAL A 105 6.46 -10.49 9.11
N TYR A 106 6.95 -10.15 7.93
CA TYR A 106 6.32 -10.57 6.67
C TYR A 106 7.37 -11.33 5.85
N ILE A 107 7.10 -12.60 5.59
CA ILE A 107 8.01 -13.50 4.88
C ILE A 107 7.22 -14.14 3.73
N ASP A 108 7.72 -14.00 2.51
CA ASP A 108 7.12 -14.54 1.28
C ASP A 108 5.65 -14.17 1.07
N GLY A 109 5.28 -12.94 1.46
CA GLY A 109 3.93 -12.42 1.32
C GLY A 109 2.96 -12.82 2.44
N ASP A 110 3.41 -13.66 3.38
CA ASP A 110 2.65 -14.05 4.56
C ASP A 110 3.02 -13.23 5.80
N LEU A 111 2.03 -13.04 6.66
CA LEU A 111 2.24 -12.57 8.03
C LEU A 111 2.79 -13.75 8.86
N VAL A 112 3.94 -13.54 9.50
CA VAL A 112 4.58 -14.53 10.35
C VAL A 112 4.74 -13.98 11.76
N TYR A 113 4.41 -14.79 12.75
CA TYR A 113 4.48 -14.41 14.16
C TYR A 113 5.12 -15.54 15.00
N HIS A 114 5.67 -15.17 16.15
CA HIS A 114 6.29 -16.12 17.07
C HIS A 114 5.27 -16.79 17.98
N GLU A 115 4.35 -15.99 18.52
CA GLU A 115 3.40 -16.43 19.55
C GLU A 115 2.06 -15.72 19.35
N LYS A 116 0.97 -16.48 19.54
CA LYS A 116 -0.40 -15.97 19.42
C LYS A 116 -0.80 -15.19 20.67
N ASN A 117 -1.38 -14.00 20.46
CA ASN A 117 -1.90 -13.15 21.55
C ASN A 117 -3.09 -12.30 21.11
N LYS A 118 -3.62 -11.44 22.01
CA LYS A 118 -4.77 -10.58 21.74
C LYS A 118 -4.53 -9.61 20.57
N TYR A 119 -3.31 -9.10 20.39
CA TYR A 119 -2.98 -8.13 19.35
C TYR A 119 -2.98 -8.78 17.97
N LEU A 120 -2.36 -9.96 17.85
CA LEU A 120 -2.43 -10.75 16.61
C LEU A 120 -3.87 -11.09 16.26
N THR A 121 -4.65 -11.58 17.22
CA THR A 121 -6.06 -11.94 16.98
C THR A 121 -6.87 -10.74 16.50
N GLY A 122 -6.64 -9.56 17.08
CA GLY A 122 -7.26 -8.31 16.64
C GLY A 122 -6.85 -7.93 15.22
N TYR A 123 -5.55 -8.05 14.90
CA TYR A 123 -5.02 -7.77 13.57
C TYR A 123 -5.60 -8.72 12.51
N GLU A 124 -5.60 -10.03 12.77
CA GLU A 124 -6.15 -11.04 11.87
C GLU A 124 -7.65 -10.79 11.57
N ASN A 125 -8.43 -10.49 12.60
CA ASN A 125 -9.86 -10.21 12.44
C ASN A 125 -10.12 -8.95 11.62
N ALA A 126 -9.35 -7.88 11.87
CA ALA A 126 -9.48 -6.62 11.14
C ALA A 126 -9.06 -6.74 9.66
N ASN A 127 -8.15 -7.66 9.33
CA ASN A 127 -7.64 -7.82 7.96
C ASN A 127 -8.26 -9.01 7.21
N GLY A 128 -9.03 -9.87 7.89
CA GLY A 128 -9.76 -10.99 7.26
C GLY A 128 -8.89 -12.15 6.81
N PHE A 129 -7.66 -12.30 7.33
CA PHE A 129 -6.79 -13.45 7.03
C PHE A 129 -6.02 -13.90 8.28
N LYS A 130 -5.46 -15.11 8.24
CA LYS A 130 -4.66 -15.69 9.33
C LYS A 130 -3.18 -15.63 9.01
N GLY A 131 -2.37 -15.32 10.04
CA GLY A 131 -0.92 -15.44 9.98
C GLY A 131 -0.43 -16.87 10.10
N VAL A 132 0.87 -17.05 9.94
CA VAL A 132 1.59 -18.31 10.09
C VAL A 132 2.40 -18.27 11.40
N GLU A 133 2.15 -19.24 12.26
CA GLU A 133 2.92 -19.39 13.49
C GLU A 133 4.31 -19.99 13.19
N MET A 134 5.35 -19.34 13.67
CA MET A 134 6.74 -19.80 13.55
C MET A 134 7.44 -19.74 14.90
N PRO A 135 7.31 -20.77 15.73
CA PRO A 135 7.96 -20.79 17.06
C PRO A 135 9.48 -20.60 17.01
N GLY A 136 10.12 -21.01 15.90
CA GLY A 136 11.55 -20.83 15.65
C GLY A 136 11.96 -19.44 15.15
N LEU A 137 11.05 -18.50 14.98
CA LEU A 137 11.33 -17.15 14.43
C LEU A 137 12.47 -16.45 15.16
N LEU A 138 12.49 -16.54 16.49
CA LEU A 138 13.51 -15.91 17.33
C LEU A 138 14.89 -16.56 17.20
N ALA A 139 14.96 -17.84 16.83
CA ALA A 139 16.20 -18.59 16.65
C ALA A 139 16.81 -18.42 15.24
N LEU A 140 16.09 -17.77 14.31
CA LEU A 140 16.64 -17.48 12.98
C LEU A 140 17.91 -16.64 13.10
N LYS A 141 18.94 -16.99 12.32
CA LYS A 141 20.17 -16.20 12.24
C LYS A 141 19.91 -14.85 11.54
N GLU A 142 19.08 -14.86 10.53
CA GLU A 142 18.71 -13.73 9.69
C GLU A 142 17.19 -13.68 9.50
N ILE A 143 16.62 -12.50 9.49
CA ILE A 143 15.19 -12.27 9.24
C ILE A 143 15.05 -11.40 7.98
N HIS A 144 14.70 -12.04 6.88
CA HIS A 144 14.45 -11.34 5.60
C HIS A 144 12.99 -10.92 5.54
N THR A 145 12.71 -9.68 5.84
CA THR A 145 11.36 -9.11 5.85
C THR A 145 11.34 -7.71 5.24
N PRO A 146 10.35 -7.39 4.39
CA PRO A 146 10.20 -6.03 3.87
C PRO A 146 9.73 -5.04 4.94
N LYS A 147 9.02 -5.53 5.95
CA LYS A 147 8.40 -4.73 7.00
C LYS A 147 8.33 -5.49 8.32
N ILE A 148 8.41 -4.77 9.44
CA ILE A 148 8.05 -5.28 10.77
C ILE A 148 6.96 -4.37 11.32
N LEU A 149 5.95 -4.95 11.94
CA LEU A 149 4.90 -4.23 12.65
C LEU A 149 4.95 -4.55 14.13
N LEU A 150 5.07 -3.51 14.96
CA LEU A 150 4.85 -3.62 16.40
C LEU A 150 3.42 -3.19 16.75
N ILE A 151 2.77 -3.92 17.64
CA ILE A 151 1.42 -3.62 18.11
C ILE A 151 1.42 -3.55 19.64
N SER A 152 0.90 -2.45 20.18
CA SER A 152 0.78 -2.23 21.62
C SER A 152 -0.41 -1.33 21.93
N ASP A 153 -0.69 -1.14 23.23
CA ASP A 153 -1.70 -0.19 23.68
C ASP A 153 -1.26 1.26 23.36
N PRO A 154 -2.21 2.17 23.03
CA PRO A 154 -1.89 3.52 22.55
C PRO A 154 -1.00 4.34 23.50
N GLU A 155 -1.16 4.14 24.79
CA GLU A 155 -0.43 4.86 25.85
C GLU A 155 1.08 4.60 25.79
N ARG A 156 1.50 3.41 25.35
CA ARG A 156 2.89 3.00 25.24
C ARG A 156 3.55 3.43 23.94
N MET A 157 2.75 3.77 22.91
CA MET A 157 3.26 3.98 21.55
C MET A 157 4.17 5.18 21.40
N ASN A 158 3.97 6.26 22.16
CA ASN A 158 4.82 7.45 22.07
C ASN A 158 6.24 7.15 22.56
N ASP A 159 6.36 6.46 23.70
CA ASP A 159 7.65 6.10 24.28
C ASP A 159 8.37 5.07 23.39
N LEU A 160 7.64 4.06 22.89
CA LEU A 160 8.16 3.08 21.95
C LEU A 160 8.66 3.70 20.65
N GLN A 161 7.91 4.65 20.08
CA GLN A 161 8.31 5.35 18.86
C GLN A 161 9.56 6.19 19.09
N THR A 162 9.65 6.89 20.23
CA THR A 162 10.82 7.69 20.59
C THR A 162 12.05 6.79 20.73
N ALA A 163 11.98 5.74 21.54
CA ALA A 163 13.08 4.80 21.73
C ALA A 163 13.48 4.10 20.42
N ALA A 164 12.51 3.74 19.59
CA ALA A 164 12.77 3.12 18.29
C ALA A 164 13.48 4.08 17.32
N LYS A 165 13.09 5.36 17.26
CA LYS A 165 13.76 6.38 16.42
C LYS A 165 15.20 6.63 16.86
N GLU A 166 15.48 6.59 18.15
CA GLU A 166 16.83 6.73 18.69
C GLU A 166 17.70 5.52 18.34
N LYS A 167 17.15 4.30 18.47
CA LYS A 167 17.89 3.07 18.24
C LYS A 167 18.05 2.70 16.76
N PHE A 168 17.05 3.01 15.94
CA PHE A 168 17.00 2.64 14.51
C PHE A 168 16.80 3.87 13.60
N PRO A 169 17.66 4.90 13.67
CA PRO A 169 17.52 6.14 12.89
C PRO A 169 17.64 5.91 11.37
N MET A 170 18.15 4.75 10.95
CA MET A 170 18.29 4.36 9.55
C MET A 170 17.00 3.78 8.94
N LEU A 171 15.96 3.50 9.75
CA LEU A 171 14.71 2.93 9.25
C LEU A 171 13.63 4.00 9.05
N ASN A 172 12.72 3.74 8.13
CA ASN A 172 11.42 4.43 8.10
C ASN A 172 10.58 3.89 9.24
N ILE A 173 10.14 4.78 10.15
CA ILE A 173 9.35 4.44 11.33
C ILE A 173 8.07 5.26 11.31
N ASN A 174 6.96 4.62 10.95
CA ASN A 174 5.66 5.25 10.76
C ASN A 174 4.62 4.71 11.74
N ARG A 175 3.78 5.59 12.25
CA ARG A 175 2.62 5.23 13.06
C ARG A 175 1.38 5.24 12.18
N SER A 176 0.98 4.06 11.69
CA SER A 176 -0.18 3.92 10.78
C SER A 176 -1.52 3.89 11.51
N LYS A 177 -1.52 3.51 12.80
CA LYS A 177 -2.70 3.55 13.70
C LYS A 177 -2.24 3.91 15.11
N PRO A 178 -3.14 4.35 15.99
CA PRO A 178 -2.79 4.63 17.40
C PRO A 178 -2.03 3.48 18.10
N THR A 179 -2.26 2.23 17.66
CA THR A 179 -1.71 1.00 18.24
C THR A 179 -0.60 0.37 17.37
N TYR A 180 -0.27 0.92 16.18
CA TYR A 180 0.63 0.30 15.21
C TYR A 180 1.87 1.16 14.97
N LEU A 181 3.05 0.54 15.05
CA LEU A 181 4.33 1.13 14.69
C LEU A 181 4.98 0.26 13.63
N GLU A 182 5.11 0.80 12.43
CA GLU A 182 5.62 0.11 11.25
C GLU A 182 7.06 0.52 10.95
N PHE A 183 7.86 -0.48 10.60
CA PHE A 183 9.27 -0.32 10.26
C PHE A 183 9.52 -0.87 8.86
N SER A 184 10.19 -0.08 8.03
CA SER A 184 10.64 -0.49 6.70
C SER A 184 12.01 0.09 6.37
N SER A 185 12.65 -0.44 5.33
CA SER A 185 13.92 0.10 4.83
C SER A 185 13.77 1.53 4.33
N PRO A 186 14.80 2.37 4.44
CA PRO A 186 14.85 3.64 3.74
C PRO A 186 14.80 3.40 2.22
N GLY A 187 14.23 4.34 1.48
CA GLY A 187 14.10 4.25 0.02
C GLY A 187 12.95 3.37 -0.46
N VAL A 188 12.21 2.68 0.43
CA VAL A 188 10.92 2.07 0.07
C VAL A 188 9.87 3.18 -0.05
N SER A 189 9.28 3.31 -1.23
CA SER A 189 8.16 4.23 -1.44
C SER A 189 7.20 3.72 -2.50
N LYS A 190 5.91 4.07 -2.37
CA LYS A 190 4.92 3.82 -3.42
C LYS A 190 5.28 4.53 -4.73
N GLY A 191 6.03 5.64 -4.67
CA GLY A 191 6.47 6.39 -5.84
C GLY A 191 7.52 5.65 -6.67
N ASP A 192 8.55 5.09 -6.03
CA ASP A 192 9.58 4.33 -6.75
C ASP A 192 9.01 3.00 -7.28
N ALA A 193 8.09 2.39 -6.52
CA ALA A 193 7.36 1.22 -6.99
C ALA A 193 6.46 1.53 -8.21
N LEU A 194 5.79 2.69 -8.25
CA LEU A 194 5.03 3.14 -9.41
C LEU A 194 5.94 3.33 -10.64
N LYS A 195 7.10 3.98 -10.48
CA LYS A 195 8.08 4.13 -11.57
C LYS A 195 8.54 2.77 -12.11
N PHE A 196 8.85 1.83 -11.20
CA PHE A 196 9.20 0.47 -11.60
C PHE A 196 8.09 -0.19 -12.44
N VAL A 197 6.83 -0.13 -12.00
CA VAL A 197 5.70 -0.73 -12.71
C VAL A 197 5.43 -0.02 -14.04
N ALA A 198 5.51 1.31 -14.08
CA ALA A 198 5.39 2.07 -15.33
C ALA A 198 6.47 1.66 -16.34
N GLN A 199 7.72 1.56 -15.90
CA GLN A 199 8.84 1.08 -16.74
C GLN A 199 8.63 -0.37 -17.19
N TYR A 200 8.14 -1.26 -16.31
CA TYR A 200 7.85 -2.67 -16.63
C TYR A 200 6.83 -2.81 -17.76
N TYR A 201 5.85 -1.90 -17.84
CA TYR A 201 4.86 -1.85 -18.93
C TYR A 201 5.25 -0.94 -20.09
N GLY A 202 6.44 -0.32 -20.08
CA GLY A 202 6.88 0.62 -21.13
C GLY A 202 6.08 1.93 -21.16
N ILE A 203 5.49 2.33 -20.03
CA ILE A 203 4.65 3.54 -19.87
C ILE A 203 5.50 4.65 -19.25
N LYS A 204 5.39 5.88 -19.79
CA LYS A 204 6.07 7.05 -19.23
C LYS A 204 5.37 7.52 -17.95
N GLU A 205 6.13 8.06 -17.00
CA GLU A 205 5.56 8.64 -15.76
C GLU A 205 4.49 9.70 -16.08
N SER A 206 4.70 10.51 -17.14
CA SER A 206 3.73 11.50 -17.61
C SER A 206 2.40 10.92 -18.13
N GLU A 207 2.34 9.62 -18.39
CA GLU A 207 1.16 8.89 -18.86
C GLU A 207 0.46 8.12 -17.72
N THR A 208 0.83 8.42 -16.45
CA THR A 208 0.27 7.76 -15.26
C THR A 208 -0.59 8.70 -14.43
N ILE A 209 -1.62 8.15 -13.78
CA ILE A 209 -2.38 8.79 -12.71
C ILE A 209 -2.05 8.04 -11.41
N ALA A 210 -1.92 8.74 -10.30
CA ALA A 210 -1.84 8.14 -8.97
C ALA A 210 -2.87 8.76 -8.04
N ILE A 211 -3.65 7.91 -7.35
CA ILE A 211 -4.74 8.34 -6.47
C ILE A 211 -4.47 7.82 -5.05
N GLY A 212 -4.53 8.70 -4.04
CA GLY A 212 -4.28 8.35 -2.65
C GLY A 212 -4.87 9.35 -1.66
N ASP A 213 -4.75 9.03 -0.37
CA ASP A 213 -5.32 9.84 0.73
C ASP A 213 -4.30 10.20 1.83
N ALA A 214 -3.29 9.36 2.05
CA ALA A 214 -2.38 9.44 3.19
C ALA A 214 -0.98 9.97 2.80
N GLU A 215 -0.18 10.31 3.80
CA GLU A 215 1.19 10.80 3.58
C GLU A 215 2.09 9.78 2.87
N ILE A 216 1.84 8.48 3.08
CA ILE A 216 2.55 7.40 2.39
C ILE A 216 2.31 7.39 0.87
N ASP A 217 1.25 8.06 0.39
CA ASP A 217 0.90 8.16 -1.02
C ASP A 217 1.56 9.35 -1.71
N ILE A 218 2.03 10.33 -0.96
CA ILE A 218 2.67 11.53 -1.51
C ILE A 218 3.78 11.20 -2.52
N PRO A 219 4.65 10.20 -2.29
CA PRO A 219 5.67 9.85 -3.28
C PRO A 219 5.08 9.40 -4.62
N MET A 220 4.00 8.59 -4.64
CA MET A 220 3.39 8.18 -5.92
C MET A 220 2.58 9.31 -6.56
N ILE A 221 1.89 10.13 -5.76
CA ILE A 221 1.18 11.33 -6.22
C ILE A 221 2.14 12.29 -6.92
N LYS A 222 3.35 12.49 -6.39
CA LYS A 222 4.38 13.34 -6.99
C LYS A 222 5.08 12.73 -8.19
N ALA A 223 5.17 11.40 -8.26
CA ALA A 223 5.83 10.69 -9.36
C ALA A 223 4.95 10.59 -10.61
N ALA A 224 3.64 10.61 -10.45
CA ALA A 224 2.69 10.46 -11.55
C ALA A 224 2.58 11.71 -12.43
N GLY A 225 2.16 11.53 -13.68
CA GLY A 225 1.80 12.62 -14.58
C GLY A 225 0.61 13.43 -14.08
N LEU A 226 -0.33 12.77 -13.39
CA LEU A 226 -1.41 13.41 -12.64
C LEU A 226 -1.51 12.76 -11.26
N GLY A 227 -1.10 13.49 -10.23
CA GLY A 227 -1.32 13.11 -8.85
C GLY A 227 -2.67 13.59 -8.36
N VAL A 228 -3.44 12.70 -7.73
CA VAL A 228 -4.80 12.95 -7.25
C VAL A 228 -4.90 12.62 -5.78
N ALA A 229 -5.57 13.49 -5.02
CA ALA A 229 -5.98 13.22 -3.64
C ALA A 229 -7.51 13.13 -3.56
N VAL A 230 -8.03 12.14 -2.81
CA VAL A 230 -9.45 12.08 -2.48
C VAL A 230 -9.83 13.17 -1.46
N ALA A 231 -11.11 13.57 -1.41
CA ALA A 231 -11.56 14.64 -0.53
C ALA A 231 -11.41 14.35 0.97
N ASN A 232 -11.38 13.08 1.37
CA ASN A 232 -11.07 12.65 2.75
C ASN A 232 -9.56 12.57 3.05
N ALA A 233 -8.67 12.83 2.07
CA ALA A 233 -7.22 12.81 2.25
C ALA A 233 -6.74 13.83 3.29
N THR A 234 -5.54 13.59 3.86
CA THR A 234 -4.90 14.54 4.76
C THR A 234 -4.61 15.86 4.04
N LEU A 235 -4.51 16.95 4.81
CA LEU A 235 -4.22 18.26 4.22
C LEU A 235 -2.89 18.28 3.44
N ILE A 236 -1.86 17.60 3.96
CA ILE A 236 -0.53 17.52 3.34
C ILE A 236 -0.60 16.74 2.02
N THR A 237 -1.37 15.66 1.97
CA THR A 237 -1.59 14.87 0.74
C THR A 237 -2.32 15.69 -0.30
N LYS A 238 -3.38 16.42 0.08
CA LYS A 238 -4.08 17.35 -0.83
C LYS A 238 -3.18 18.44 -1.39
N GLN A 239 -2.27 18.98 -0.59
CA GLN A 239 -1.30 19.98 -1.04
C GLN A 239 -0.29 19.44 -2.04
N ALA A 240 -0.01 18.11 -2.00
CA ALA A 240 0.90 17.46 -2.92
C ALA A 240 0.25 17.08 -4.27
N ALA A 241 -1.09 17.04 -4.34
CA ALA A 241 -1.84 16.61 -5.49
C ALA A 241 -2.11 17.74 -6.48
N GLY A 242 -2.16 17.41 -7.77
CA GLY A 242 -2.57 18.31 -8.84
C GLY A 242 -4.10 18.40 -9.03
N TYR A 243 -4.84 17.42 -8.51
CA TYR A 243 -6.31 17.36 -8.56
C TYR A 243 -6.86 16.77 -7.26
N ILE A 244 -7.99 17.29 -6.82
CA ILE A 244 -8.74 16.74 -5.66
C ILE A 244 -10.09 16.25 -6.20
N CYS A 245 -10.33 14.94 -6.08
CA CYS A 245 -11.60 14.32 -6.46
C CYS A 245 -12.55 14.19 -5.24
N PRO A 246 -13.81 13.79 -5.42
CA PRO A 246 -14.69 13.44 -4.30
C PRO A 246 -14.09 12.42 -3.34
N SER A 247 -14.68 12.24 -2.17
CA SER A 247 -14.21 11.28 -1.17
C SER A 247 -14.33 9.83 -1.67
N ASN A 248 -13.68 8.91 -0.96
CA ASN A 248 -13.83 7.47 -1.19
C ASN A 248 -15.29 7.03 -1.10
N ASP A 249 -16.05 7.52 -0.11
CA ASP A 249 -17.47 7.21 0.07
C ASP A 249 -18.36 7.78 -1.05
N GLU A 250 -17.92 8.84 -1.71
CA GLU A 250 -18.60 9.46 -2.86
C GLU A 250 -18.15 8.90 -4.22
N GLY A 251 -17.22 7.92 -4.20
CA GLY A 251 -16.72 7.28 -5.40
C GLY A 251 -15.70 8.11 -6.18
N GLY A 252 -14.82 8.83 -5.49
CA GLY A 252 -13.81 9.71 -6.08
C GLY A 252 -12.92 9.05 -7.14
N VAL A 253 -12.59 7.77 -6.97
CA VAL A 253 -11.83 7.00 -7.98
C VAL A 253 -12.62 6.89 -9.30
N ALA A 254 -13.95 6.69 -9.23
CA ALA A 254 -14.79 6.66 -10.43
C ALA A 254 -14.82 8.02 -11.14
N ASP A 255 -14.90 9.12 -10.37
CA ASP A 255 -14.86 10.49 -10.90
C ASP A 255 -13.58 10.74 -11.71
N VAL A 256 -12.42 10.32 -11.19
CA VAL A 256 -11.13 10.44 -11.89
C VAL A 256 -11.12 9.64 -13.19
N ILE A 257 -11.59 8.39 -13.16
CA ILE A 257 -11.63 7.52 -14.34
C ILE A 257 -12.59 8.10 -15.39
N GLU A 258 -13.79 8.48 -14.99
CA GLU A 258 -14.80 9.04 -15.88
C GLU A 258 -14.27 10.30 -16.56
N LYS A 259 -13.70 11.23 -15.80
CA LYS A 259 -13.21 12.52 -16.30
C LYS A 259 -11.97 12.41 -17.17
N PHE A 260 -10.95 11.69 -16.73
CA PHE A 260 -9.64 11.70 -17.39
C PHE A 260 -9.41 10.55 -18.38
N ILE A 261 -10.25 9.53 -18.37
CA ILE A 261 -10.16 8.37 -19.27
C ILE A 261 -11.36 8.31 -20.21
N LEU A 262 -12.59 8.20 -19.66
CA LEU A 262 -13.77 7.91 -20.47
C LEU A 262 -14.22 9.12 -21.30
N GLU A 263 -14.25 10.32 -20.72
CA GLU A 263 -14.61 11.55 -21.45
C GLU A 263 -13.55 11.91 -22.50
N ALA A 264 -12.25 11.79 -22.14
CA ALA A 264 -11.15 12.07 -23.07
C ALA A 264 -11.15 11.13 -24.30
N GLN A 265 -11.61 9.89 -24.16
CA GLN A 265 -11.80 8.96 -25.29
C GLN A 265 -12.94 9.38 -26.22
N ASN A 266 -14.08 9.82 -25.64
CA ASN A 266 -15.24 10.27 -26.41
C ASN A 266 -14.91 11.52 -27.23
N GLU A 267 -14.13 12.45 -26.69
CA GLU A 267 -13.70 13.65 -27.40
C GLU A 267 -12.79 13.33 -28.61
N ASN A 268 -11.90 12.34 -28.47
CA ASN A 268 -11.01 11.90 -29.55
C ASN A 268 -11.81 11.22 -30.68
N GLN A 269 -12.82 10.39 -30.34
CA GLN A 269 -13.68 9.72 -31.33
C GLN A 269 -14.64 10.67 -32.06
N ALA A 270 -14.92 11.82 -31.46
CA ALA A 270 -15.80 12.86 -32.11
C ALA A 270 -15.01 13.77 -33.08
N GLN A 271 -13.66 13.67 -33.11
CA GLN A 271 -12.77 14.47 -33.97
C GLN A 271 -12.27 13.70 -35.21
N ASP A 272 -12.43 12.36 -35.21
CA ASP A 272 -12.15 11.50 -36.38
C ASP A 272 -13.40 11.26 -37.21
#